data_08c70c5844f07355678aa01ec6c4e0c5
#
_entry.id   08c70c5844f07355678aa01ec6c4e0c5
#
_cell.length_a   1.000
_cell.length_b   1.000
_cell.length_c   1.000
_cell.angle_alpha   90.00
_cell.angle_beta   90.00
_cell.angle_gamma   90.00
#
_symmetry.space_group_name_H-M   'P 1'
#
loop_
_entity.id
_entity.type
_entity.pdbx_description
1 polymer ?
#
loop_
_entity_poly.entity_id
_entity_poly.type
_entity_poly.pdbx_seq_one_letter_code
_entity_poly.pdbx_strand_id
1 'polypeptide(L)'
;MHELADSTLESKLLETIISSRAAIPDDPAPGNYVVVDVAQFSTTVPELFANGAEYIYVTEQRGNEPEFKADHPRAKIGGGSGPDYEGEPGYDFFNSPSFVQDVDVDGRPTAMTSTNGGNAITDLRLAGGEDVDIYVGGLTNGRAVAEHLRESDRETYLIAAGSNGKPSPEDTVGTLVIAHHLHEITITDERREAFRQVVQYAKGPKYENKPEIKRTDLYEYTLAFDSRTVVPKLEGQRLYDIASTENDIGAPARDLAIADDEDDADGKADTY
;
A
#
# COMPACT_ATOMS: atom_id res chain seq x y z
N MET A 1 -30.26 19.42 17.44
CA MET A 1 -30.32 18.23 16.55
C MET A 1 -29.02 17.98 15.80
N HIS A 2 -28.18 19.00 15.51
CA HIS A 2 -26.85 18.82 14.89
C HIS A 2 -25.85 18.07 15.79
N GLU A 3 -25.78 18.40 17.10
CA GLU A 3 -24.82 17.80 18.05
C GLU A 3 -25.04 16.29 18.29
N LEU A 4 -26.30 15.82 18.27
CA LEU A 4 -26.62 14.39 18.47
C LEU A 4 -26.27 13.53 17.22
N ALA A 5 -26.34 14.12 16.04
CA ALA A 5 -25.97 13.44 14.80
C ALA A 5 -24.43 13.33 14.68
N ASP A 6 -23.70 14.35 15.12
CA ASP A 6 -22.23 14.35 15.14
C ASP A 6 -21.67 13.31 16.12
N SER A 7 -22.23 13.18 17.31
CA SER A 7 -21.78 12.18 18.31
C SER A 7 -22.02 10.74 17.87
N THR A 8 -23.08 10.48 17.10
CA THR A 8 -23.40 9.15 16.57
C THR A 8 -22.47 8.79 15.41
N LEU A 9 -22.07 9.77 14.60
CA LEU A 9 -21.14 9.58 13.50
C LEU A 9 -19.71 9.34 14.01
N GLU A 10 -19.25 10.13 14.97
CA GLU A 10 -17.96 9.94 15.63
C GLU A 10 -17.86 8.57 16.32
N SER A 11 -18.93 8.11 16.95
CA SER A 11 -18.97 6.78 17.58
C SER A 11 -18.81 5.66 16.54
N LYS A 12 -19.51 5.75 15.41
CA LYS A 12 -19.40 4.77 14.32
C LYS A 12 -18.01 4.79 13.67
N LEU A 13 -17.40 5.96 13.48
CA LEU A 13 -16.04 6.09 12.97
C LEU A 13 -15.04 5.33 13.84
N LEU A 14 -15.19 5.40 15.15
CA LEU A 14 -14.27 4.74 16.08
C LEU A 14 -14.47 3.22 16.15
N GLU A 15 -15.67 2.72 15.89
CA GLU A 15 -15.98 1.29 15.91
C GLU A 15 -15.34 0.52 14.74
N THR A 16 -15.06 1.20 13.62
CA THR A 16 -14.46 0.60 12.43
C THR A 16 -12.93 0.78 12.36
N ILE A 17 -12.34 1.50 13.32
CA ILE A 17 -10.89 1.72 13.36
C ILE A 17 -10.22 0.67 14.27
N ILE A 18 -9.35 -0.13 13.69
CA ILE A 18 -8.46 -1.07 14.36
C ILE A 18 -7.14 -0.37 14.64
N SER A 19 -6.81 -0.14 15.91
CA SER A 19 -5.78 0.80 16.36
C SER A 19 -4.33 0.35 16.13
N SER A 20 -4.11 -0.94 15.85
CA SER A 20 -2.79 -1.49 15.52
C SER A 20 -2.92 -2.87 14.88
N ARG A 21 -1.86 -3.33 14.22
CA ARG A 21 -1.77 -4.70 13.73
C ARG A 21 -2.09 -5.74 14.82
N ALA A 22 -1.59 -5.51 16.05
CA ALA A 22 -1.84 -6.43 17.17
C ALA A 22 -3.30 -6.47 17.65
N ALA A 23 -4.14 -5.56 17.17
CA ALA A 23 -5.57 -5.50 17.48
C ALA A 23 -6.44 -6.12 16.36
N ILE A 24 -5.84 -6.65 15.29
CA ILE A 24 -6.56 -7.41 14.26
C ILE A 24 -7.16 -8.66 14.92
N PRO A 25 -8.47 -8.90 14.77
CA PRO A 25 -9.10 -10.10 15.32
C PRO A 25 -8.55 -11.39 14.67
N ASP A 26 -8.48 -12.47 15.43
CA ASP A 26 -8.12 -13.80 14.92
C ASP A 26 -9.18 -14.33 13.92
N ASP A 27 -10.41 -13.85 14.01
CA ASP A 27 -11.53 -14.14 13.11
C ASP A 27 -12.15 -12.80 12.67
N PRO A 28 -11.59 -12.15 11.65
CA PRO A 28 -12.09 -10.87 11.18
C PRO A 28 -13.45 -11.01 10.51
N ALA A 29 -14.35 -10.08 10.80
CA ALA A 29 -15.67 -10.05 10.17
C ALA A 29 -15.56 -9.90 8.64
N PRO A 30 -16.49 -10.48 7.85
CA PRO A 30 -16.54 -10.25 6.42
C PRO A 30 -16.65 -8.75 6.08
N GLY A 31 -15.80 -8.27 5.18
CA GLY A 31 -15.79 -6.85 4.85
C GLY A 31 -14.58 -6.39 4.06
N ASN A 32 -14.50 -5.08 3.88
CA ASN A 32 -13.35 -4.39 3.30
C ASN A 32 -12.39 -3.97 4.42
N TYR A 33 -11.11 -4.19 4.25
CA TYR A 33 -10.08 -3.83 5.21
C TYR A 33 -9.02 -2.95 4.54
N VAL A 34 -8.85 -1.73 5.03
CA VAL A 34 -7.82 -0.82 4.52
C VAL A 34 -6.64 -0.81 5.47
N VAL A 35 -5.50 -1.32 5.04
CA VAL A 35 -4.25 -1.28 5.81
C VAL A 35 -3.55 0.06 5.61
N VAL A 36 -3.28 0.75 6.72
CA VAL A 36 -2.69 2.08 6.78
C VAL A 36 -1.37 2.03 7.53
N ASP A 37 -0.25 2.15 6.81
CA ASP A 37 1.14 2.26 7.32
C ASP A 37 1.78 3.47 6.65
N VAL A 38 1.43 4.66 7.16
CA VAL A 38 1.69 5.96 6.53
C VAL A 38 3.18 6.19 6.27
N ALA A 39 4.03 5.79 7.18
CA ALA A 39 5.46 5.98 7.04
C ALA A 39 6.23 4.66 7.16
N GLN A 40 6.39 3.91 6.02
CA GLN A 40 6.31 4.42 4.64
C GLN A 40 5.47 3.55 3.69
N PHE A 41 5.00 2.36 4.11
CA PHE A 41 4.47 1.35 3.19
C PHE A 41 3.27 1.86 2.38
N SER A 42 2.26 2.45 3.04
CA SER A 42 1.08 3.01 2.37
C SER A 42 1.36 4.28 1.55
N THR A 43 2.59 4.80 1.59
CA THR A 43 3.04 5.88 0.71
C THR A 43 3.85 5.31 -0.46
N THR A 44 4.71 4.32 -0.20
CA THR A 44 5.56 3.71 -1.24
C THR A 44 4.75 2.89 -2.25
N VAL A 45 3.73 2.15 -1.78
CA VAL A 45 2.86 1.34 -2.66
C VAL A 45 2.17 2.16 -3.74
N PRO A 46 1.48 3.28 -3.45
CA PRO A 46 0.93 4.16 -4.47
C PRO A 46 1.97 4.75 -5.42
N GLU A 47 3.19 5.06 -4.95
CA GLU A 47 4.25 5.58 -5.81
C GLU A 47 4.77 4.53 -6.79
N LEU A 48 4.89 3.26 -6.39
CA LEU A 48 5.25 2.17 -7.29
C LEU A 48 4.22 2.01 -8.41
N PHE A 49 2.91 2.07 -8.10
CA PHE A 49 1.87 2.03 -9.13
C PHE A 49 1.87 3.28 -10.00
N ALA A 50 2.05 4.46 -9.43
CA ALA A 50 2.17 5.70 -10.20
C ALA A 50 3.36 5.67 -11.19
N ASN A 51 4.40 4.91 -10.87
CA ASN A 51 5.56 4.66 -11.73
C ASN A 51 5.37 3.44 -12.67
N GLY A 52 4.16 2.89 -12.76
CA GLY A 52 3.82 1.85 -13.74
C GLY A 52 4.10 0.42 -13.29
N ALA A 53 4.28 0.13 -12.00
CA ALA A 53 4.42 -1.25 -11.53
C ALA A 53 3.20 -2.09 -11.95
N GLU A 54 3.44 -3.26 -12.56
CA GLU A 54 2.39 -4.16 -13.05
C GLU A 54 1.53 -4.70 -11.90
N TYR A 55 2.18 -5.15 -10.84
CA TYR A 55 1.59 -5.53 -9.56
C TYR A 55 2.67 -5.52 -8.48
N ILE A 56 2.24 -5.56 -7.20
CA ILE A 56 3.16 -5.65 -6.07
C ILE A 56 2.87 -6.95 -5.31
N TYR A 57 3.80 -7.90 -5.37
CA TYR A 57 3.73 -9.12 -4.57
C TYR A 57 4.13 -8.80 -3.12
N VAL A 58 3.20 -9.02 -2.20
CA VAL A 58 3.46 -8.82 -0.76
C VAL A 58 4.02 -10.12 -0.20
N THR A 59 5.32 -10.12 0.09
CA THR A 59 5.99 -11.30 0.66
C THR A 59 5.55 -11.52 2.11
N GLU A 60 5.45 -12.77 2.52
CA GLU A 60 5.00 -13.12 3.88
C GLU A 60 5.99 -12.63 4.95
N GLN A 61 7.27 -12.63 4.63
CA GLN A 61 8.33 -12.18 5.51
C GLN A 61 9.36 -11.36 4.71
N ARG A 62 9.94 -10.38 5.38
CA ARG A 62 11.11 -9.69 4.84
C ARG A 62 12.25 -10.69 4.62
N GLY A 63 12.86 -10.62 3.43
CA GLY A 63 13.91 -11.55 3.02
C GLY A 63 13.43 -12.66 2.07
N ASN A 64 12.11 -12.77 1.80
CA ASN A 64 11.59 -13.69 0.78
C ASN A 64 11.55 -13.07 -0.63
N GLU A 65 11.80 -11.77 -0.78
CA GLU A 65 11.77 -11.07 -2.06
C GLU A 65 12.78 -11.63 -3.09
N PRO A 66 14.02 -12.05 -2.70
CA PRO A 66 14.95 -12.70 -3.62
C PRO A 66 14.47 -14.03 -4.20
N GLU A 67 13.69 -14.82 -3.42
CA GLU A 67 13.06 -16.03 -3.92
C GLU A 67 12.03 -15.72 -5.01
N PHE A 68 11.17 -14.73 -4.76
CA PHE A 68 10.23 -14.24 -5.77
C PHE A 68 10.95 -13.79 -7.05
N LYS A 69 12.06 -13.06 -6.92
CA LYS A 69 12.84 -12.59 -8.07
C LYS A 69 13.49 -13.74 -8.85
N ALA A 70 13.86 -14.84 -8.19
CA ALA A 70 14.41 -16.02 -8.87
C ALA A 70 13.39 -16.63 -9.86
N ASP A 71 12.10 -16.67 -9.46
CA ASP A 71 11.01 -17.16 -10.30
C ASP A 71 10.49 -16.10 -11.29
N HIS A 72 10.77 -14.82 -11.02
CA HIS A 72 10.33 -13.68 -11.82
C HIS A 72 11.54 -12.76 -12.15
N PRO A 73 12.43 -13.15 -13.09
CA PRO A 73 13.70 -12.44 -13.32
C PRO A 73 13.57 -10.97 -13.71
N ARG A 74 12.43 -10.57 -14.29
CA ARG A 74 12.13 -9.17 -14.64
C ARG A 74 11.69 -8.34 -13.42
N ALA A 75 11.36 -8.99 -12.31
CA ALA A 75 10.82 -8.29 -11.13
C ALA A 75 11.85 -7.34 -10.51
N LYS A 76 11.32 -6.27 -9.92
CA LYS A 76 12.06 -5.39 -9.02
C LYS A 76 11.69 -5.71 -7.58
N ILE A 77 12.69 -5.86 -6.72
CA ILE A 77 12.45 -6.25 -5.33
C ILE A 77 12.88 -5.17 -4.33
N GLY A 78 12.00 -4.95 -3.36
CA GLY A 78 12.18 -3.99 -2.28
C GLY A 78 12.58 -4.66 -0.99
N GLY A 79 13.72 -4.27 -0.45
CA GLY A 79 14.25 -4.79 0.82
C GLY A 79 14.21 -3.78 1.95
N GLY A 80 15.09 -4.01 2.92
CA GLY A 80 15.40 -3.05 3.95
C GLY A 80 16.29 -1.93 3.43
N SER A 81 16.49 -0.93 4.28
CA SER A 81 17.55 0.05 4.10
C SER A 81 18.68 -0.23 5.08
N GLY A 82 19.92 -0.08 4.62
CA GLY A 82 21.09 -0.07 5.47
C GLY A 82 21.06 1.11 6.48
N PRO A 83 22.08 1.20 7.35
CA PRO A 83 22.15 2.26 8.37
C PRO A 83 22.12 3.68 7.79
N ASP A 84 22.68 3.86 6.59
CA ASP A 84 22.77 5.14 5.89
C ASP A 84 21.61 5.36 4.89
N TYR A 85 20.54 4.56 4.97
CA TYR A 85 19.40 4.60 4.06
C TYR A 85 19.77 4.38 2.60
N GLU A 86 20.76 3.55 2.38
CA GLU A 86 21.05 2.95 1.09
C GLU A 86 20.34 1.62 0.95
N GLY A 87 20.04 1.20 -0.28
CA GLY A 87 19.46 -0.11 -0.53
C GLY A 87 20.38 -1.24 -0.09
N GLU A 88 19.84 -2.29 0.49
CA GLU A 88 20.60 -3.49 0.84
C GLU A 88 21.11 -4.18 -0.45
N PRO A 89 22.32 -4.78 -0.44
CA PRO A 89 22.83 -5.50 -1.59
C PRO A 89 21.88 -6.62 -2.06
N GLY A 90 21.62 -6.66 -3.36
CA GLY A 90 20.71 -7.65 -3.97
C GLY A 90 19.26 -7.19 -4.10
N TYR A 91 18.91 -6.04 -3.55
CA TYR A 91 17.62 -5.39 -3.72
C TYR A 91 17.70 -4.22 -4.71
N ASP A 92 16.61 -3.98 -5.44
CA ASP A 92 16.53 -2.89 -6.42
C ASP A 92 16.11 -1.57 -5.74
N PHE A 93 15.36 -1.65 -4.64
CA PHE A 93 14.89 -0.50 -3.86
C PHE A 93 14.66 -0.86 -2.39
N PHE A 94 14.28 0.11 -1.58
CA PHE A 94 13.78 -0.09 -0.23
C PHE A 94 12.50 0.72 -0.01
N ASN A 95 11.81 0.49 1.11
CA ASN A 95 10.54 1.14 1.43
C ASN A 95 10.72 2.65 1.64
N SER A 96 10.77 3.39 0.53
CA SER A 96 10.97 4.84 0.45
C SER A 96 10.29 5.37 -0.81
N PRO A 97 9.27 6.24 -0.68
CA PRO A 97 8.53 6.76 -1.82
C PRO A 97 9.38 7.66 -2.74
N SER A 98 10.36 8.37 -2.20
CA SER A 98 11.29 9.16 -3.02
C SER A 98 12.31 8.29 -3.75
N PHE A 99 12.80 7.23 -3.11
CA PHE A 99 13.79 6.34 -3.74
C PHE A 99 13.21 5.61 -4.96
N VAL A 100 11.94 5.18 -4.88
CA VAL A 100 11.32 4.41 -5.98
C VAL A 100 11.06 5.25 -7.23
N GLN A 101 11.22 6.57 -7.17
CA GLN A 101 11.09 7.43 -8.37
C GLN A 101 12.18 7.15 -9.41
N ASP A 102 13.35 6.71 -8.98
CA ASP A 102 14.51 6.42 -9.85
C ASP A 102 14.61 4.92 -10.22
N VAL A 103 13.61 4.11 -9.83
CA VAL A 103 13.60 2.67 -10.11
C VAL A 103 12.71 2.37 -11.32
N ASP A 104 13.28 1.71 -12.32
CA ASP A 104 12.56 1.27 -13.52
C ASP A 104 11.60 0.11 -13.16
N VAL A 105 10.37 0.46 -12.78
CA VAL A 105 9.30 -0.50 -12.43
C VAL A 105 8.19 -0.57 -13.48
N ASP A 106 8.24 0.25 -14.53
CA ASP A 106 7.21 0.34 -15.56
C ASP A 106 7.00 -1.02 -16.27
N GLY A 107 5.77 -1.51 -16.24
CA GLY A 107 5.37 -2.83 -16.77
C GLY A 107 6.11 -4.01 -16.13
N ARG A 108 6.59 -3.86 -14.90
CA ARG A 108 7.31 -4.92 -14.19
C ARG A 108 6.58 -5.35 -12.92
N PRO A 109 6.58 -6.67 -12.62
CA PRO A 109 6.28 -7.15 -11.28
C PRO A 109 7.21 -6.51 -10.26
N THR A 110 6.67 -6.16 -9.11
CA THR A 110 7.48 -5.79 -7.94
C THR A 110 7.20 -6.72 -6.77
N ALA A 111 8.13 -6.89 -5.85
CA ALA A 111 7.88 -7.59 -4.61
C ALA A 111 8.45 -6.81 -3.44
N MET A 112 7.66 -6.65 -2.39
CA MET A 112 8.09 -6.02 -1.15
C MET A 112 7.16 -6.37 0.01
N THR A 113 7.65 -6.19 1.22
CA THR A 113 6.84 -6.18 2.43
C THR A 113 7.35 -5.16 3.43
N SER A 114 6.59 -4.95 4.49
CA SER A 114 7.01 -4.13 5.63
C SER A 114 6.69 -4.82 6.95
N THR A 115 7.41 -4.47 8.01
CA THR A 115 7.21 -5.07 9.34
C THR A 115 5.85 -4.74 9.98
N ASN A 116 5.18 -3.71 9.51
CA ASN A 116 3.88 -3.29 10.02
C ASN A 116 2.79 -3.51 8.96
N GLY A 117 2.73 -2.70 7.91
CA GLY A 117 1.69 -2.78 6.88
C GLY A 117 1.69 -4.10 6.11
N GLY A 118 2.85 -4.55 5.60
CA GLY A 118 2.95 -5.80 4.88
C GLY A 118 2.56 -7.01 5.75
N ASN A 119 3.04 -7.03 7.00
CA ASN A 119 2.63 -8.08 7.93
C ASN A 119 1.15 -8.00 8.33
N ALA A 120 0.53 -6.80 8.40
CA ALA A 120 -0.90 -6.67 8.64
C ALA A 120 -1.73 -7.24 7.49
N ILE A 121 -1.28 -7.04 6.24
CA ILE A 121 -1.88 -7.68 5.06
C ILE A 121 -1.79 -9.21 5.17
N THR A 122 -0.63 -9.74 5.55
CA THR A 122 -0.43 -11.19 5.70
C THR A 122 -1.31 -11.76 6.80
N ASP A 123 -1.38 -11.12 7.96
CA ASP A 123 -2.24 -11.55 9.07
C ASP A 123 -3.71 -11.58 8.67
N LEU A 124 -4.21 -10.52 8.03
CA LEU A 124 -5.58 -10.45 7.54
C LEU A 124 -5.90 -11.52 6.50
N ARG A 125 -5.02 -11.71 5.51
CA ARG A 125 -5.18 -12.71 4.47
C ARG A 125 -5.28 -14.12 5.05
N LEU A 126 -4.44 -14.43 6.04
CA LEU A 126 -4.43 -15.74 6.68
C LEU A 126 -5.63 -15.95 7.62
N ALA A 127 -6.07 -14.91 8.31
CA ALA A 127 -7.19 -14.99 9.26
C ALA A 127 -8.56 -14.92 8.57
N GLY A 128 -8.73 -14.02 7.58
CA GLY A 128 -10.03 -13.73 6.97
C GLY A 128 -10.35 -14.51 5.70
N GLY A 129 -9.34 -15.15 5.07
CA GLY A 129 -9.55 -15.94 3.85
C GLY A 129 -10.24 -15.15 2.74
N GLU A 130 -11.28 -15.77 2.13
CA GLU A 130 -12.05 -15.18 1.03
C GLU A 130 -13.15 -14.20 1.50
N ASP A 131 -13.39 -14.10 2.81
CA ASP A 131 -14.44 -13.23 3.36
C ASP A 131 -13.97 -11.78 3.55
N VAL A 132 -12.67 -11.51 3.40
CA VAL A 132 -12.10 -10.18 3.53
C VAL A 132 -11.49 -9.69 2.21
N ASP A 133 -11.84 -8.47 1.82
CA ASP A 133 -11.15 -7.71 0.77
C ASP A 133 -10.13 -6.79 1.40
N ILE A 134 -8.88 -6.82 0.95
CA ILE A 134 -7.78 -6.06 1.56
C ILE A 134 -7.29 -4.99 0.60
N TYR A 135 -7.19 -3.77 1.11
CA TYR A 135 -6.72 -2.59 0.39
C TYR A 135 -5.55 -1.94 1.11
N VAL A 136 -4.76 -1.15 0.38
CA VAL A 136 -3.72 -0.30 0.97
C VAL A 136 -4.10 1.16 0.77
N GLY A 137 -4.19 1.89 1.87
CA GLY A 137 -4.52 3.30 1.87
C GLY A 137 -3.64 4.11 2.82
N GLY A 138 -3.55 5.41 2.56
CA GLY A 138 -2.78 6.33 3.36
C GLY A 138 -3.21 7.78 3.13
N LEU A 139 -2.31 8.71 3.44
CA LEU A 139 -2.59 10.14 3.21
C LEU A 139 -2.65 10.49 1.73
N THR A 140 -1.82 9.82 0.91
CA THR A 140 -1.64 10.16 -0.50
C THR A 140 -2.78 9.71 -1.40
N ASN A 141 -3.38 8.55 -1.11
CA ASN A 141 -4.46 7.96 -1.90
C ASN A 141 -5.77 7.74 -1.12
N GLY A 142 -5.89 8.33 0.07
CA GLY A 142 -7.01 8.09 0.99
C GLY A 142 -8.36 8.43 0.39
N ARG A 143 -8.44 9.50 -0.41
CA ARG A 143 -9.65 9.89 -1.13
C ARG A 143 -10.04 8.83 -2.16
N ALA A 144 -9.13 8.40 -3.02
CA ALA A 144 -9.41 7.44 -4.07
C ALA A 144 -9.90 6.10 -3.51
N VAL A 145 -9.22 5.59 -2.47
CA VAL A 145 -9.63 4.36 -1.77
C VAL A 145 -11.03 4.53 -1.17
N ALA A 146 -11.30 5.65 -0.49
CA ALA A 146 -12.60 5.90 0.12
C ALA A 146 -13.72 6.04 -0.92
N GLU A 147 -13.48 6.74 -2.03
CA GLU A 147 -14.44 6.88 -3.13
C GLU A 147 -14.81 5.53 -3.73
N HIS A 148 -13.83 4.66 -3.98
CA HIS A 148 -14.05 3.30 -4.44
C HIS A 148 -14.88 2.48 -3.42
N LEU A 149 -14.54 2.53 -2.13
CA LEU A 149 -15.19 1.73 -1.09
C LEU A 149 -16.61 2.20 -0.75
N ARG A 150 -16.97 3.45 -1.03
CA ARG A 150 -18.36 3.93 -0.89
C ARG A 150 -19.34 3.26 -1.85
N GLU A 151 -18.84 2.71 -2.96
CA GLU A 151 -19.65 1.97 -3.92
C GLU A 151 -19.91 0.51 -3.48
N SER A 152 -19.24 0.07 -2.42
CA SER A 152 -19.38 -1.29 -1.87
C SER A 152 -20.47 -1.34 -0.81
N ASP A 153 -21.32 -2.40 -0.84
CA ASP A 153 -22.30 -2.68 0.21
C ASP A 153 -21.68 -3.35 1.45
N ARG A 154 -20.37 -3.63 1.44
CA ARG A 154 -19.65 -4.30 2.54
C ARG A 154 -19.19 -3.29 3.58
N GLU A 155 -19.18 -3.69 4.84
CA GLU A 155 -18.61 -2.89 5.92
C GLU A 155 -17.13 -2.65 5.70
N THR A 156 -16.65 -1.44 6.03
CA THR A 156 -15.24 -1.08 5.84
C THR A 156 -14.55 -0.85 7.18
N TYR A 157 -13.45 -1.56 7.39
CA TYR A 157 -12.58 -1.48 8.55
C TYR A 157 -11.24 -0.83 8.17
N LEU A 158 -10.76 0.08 9.01
CA LEU A 158 -9.51 0.81 8.79
C LEU A 158 -8.48 0.37 9.82
N ILE A 159 -7.35 -0.17 9.37
CA ILE A 159 -6.30 -0.67 10.25
C ILE A 159 -5.14 0.31 10.27
N ALA A 160 -4.94 1.00 11.39
CA ALA A 160 -3.68 1.68 11.67
C ALA A 160 -2.62 0.62 11.99
N ALA A 161 -1.70 0.32 11.07
CA ALA A 161 -0.75 -0.78 11.24
C ALA A 161 0.12 -0.64 12.50
N GLY A 162 0.42 0.61 12.88
CA GLY A 162 1.17 0.93 14.08
C GLY A 162 2.66 0.65 13.95
N SER A 163 3.34 0.62 15.09
CA SER A 163 4.77 0.33 15.15
C SER A 163 5.05 -0.69 16.26
N ASN A 164 5.63 -1.82 15.89
CA ASN A 164 5.92 -2.93 16.81
C ASN A 164 4.66 -3.37 17.62
N GLY A 165 3.52 -3.48 16.96
CA GLY A 165 2.24 -3.86 17.56
C GLY A 165 1.57 -2.80 18.44
N LYS A 166 2.10 -1.57 18.47
CA LYS A 166 1.51 -0.44 19.22
C LYS A 166 0.92 0.58 18.27
N PRO A 167 -0.16 1.28 18.66
CA PRO A 167 -0.69 2.39 17.88
C PRO A 167 0.38 3.44 17.57
N SER A 168 0.29 4.02 16.38
CA SER A 168 1.14 5.14 15.97
C SER A 168 0.28 6.33 15.54
N PRO A 169 0.66 7.57 15.89
CA PRO A 169 -0.16 8.75 15.58
C PRO A 169 -0.34 8.99 14.09
N GLU A 170 0.68 8.77 13.29
CA GLU A 170 0.63 8.98 11.84
C GLU A 170 -0.32 8.02 11.14
N ASP A 171 -0.35 6.73 11.54
CA ASP A 171 -1.25 5.75 10.95
C ASP A 171 -2.69 6.02 11.40
N THR A 172 -2.89 6.46 12.66
CA THR A 172 -4.19 6.93 13.14
C THR A 172 -4.68 8.12 12.33
N VAL A 173 -3.82 9.08 12.01
CA VAL A 173 -4.19 10.19 11.12
C VAL A 173 -4.56 9.70 9.73
N GLY A 174 -3.82 8.75 9.19
CA GLY A 174 -4.15 8.13 7.90
C GLY A 174 -5.53 7.48 7.90
N THR A 175 -5.87 6.71 8.94
CA THR A 175 -7.22 6.12 9.07
C THR A 175 -8.30 7.19 9.20
N LEU A 176 -8.07 8.25 9.98
CA LEU A 176 -9.02 9.36 10.11
C LEU A 176 -9.26 10.10 8.79
N VAL A 177 -8.22 10.31 7.98
CA VAL A 177 -8.36 10.93 6.65
C VAL A 177 -9.24 10.08 5.75
N ILE A 178 -9.00 8.77 5.67
CA ILE A 178 -9.82 7.85 4.88
C ILE A 178 -11.26 7.83 5.41
N ALA A 179 -11.45 7.75 6.73
CA ALA A 179 -12.77 7.76 7.35
C ALA A 179 -13.56 9.05 7.04
N HIS A 180 -12.91 10.22 7.03
CA HIS A 180 -13.56 11.47 6.60
C HIS A 180 -14.06 11.39 5.17
N HIS A 181 -13.25 10.86 4.25
CA HIS A 181 -13.67 10.68 2.86
C HIS A 181 -14.77 9.62 2.70
N LEU A 182 -14.71 8.49 3.44
CA LEU A 182 -15.76 7.46 3.44
C LEU A 182 -17.13 8.01 3.83
N HIS A 183 -17.15 8.90 4.82
CA HIS A 183 -18.39 9.49 5.35
C HIS A 183 -18.71 10.87 4.75
N GLU A 184 -18.01 11.27 3.70
CA GLU A 184 -18.19 12.57 3.01
C GLU A 184 -18.06 13.78 3.95
N ILE A 185 -17.25 13.64 5.01
CA ILE A 185 -16.96 14.72 5.95
C ILE A 185 -15.84 15.59 5.35
N THR A 186 -16.12 16.85 5.15
CA THR A 186 -15.13 17.79 4.62
C THR A 186 -13.93 17.92 5.56
N ILE A 187 -12.74 17.67 5.02
CA ILE A 187 -11.48 18.00 5.71
C ILE A 187 -11.15 19.46 5.37
N THR A 188 -11.41 20.37 6.34
CA THR A 188 -11.07 21.79 6.18
C THR A 188 -9.55 21.98 6.11
N ASP A 189 -9.08 23.11 5.62
CA ASP A 189 -7.65 23.44 5.59
C ASP A 189 -7.03 23.42 6.99
N GLU A 190 -7.76 23.91 8.00
CA GLU A 190 -7.30 23.88 9.40
C GLU A 190 -7.18 22.46 9.93
N ARG A 191 -8.13 21.58 9.60
CA ARG A 191 -8.07 20.15 9.99
C ARG A 191 -6.95 19.43 9.27
N ARG A 192 -6.78 19.70 7.98
CA ARG A 192 -5.67 19.15 7.18
C ARG A 192 -4.32 19.58 7.76
N GLU A 193 -4.19 20.84 8.17
CA GLU A 193 -2.98 21.35 8.81
C GLU A 193 -2.76 20.69 10.19
N ALA A 194 -3.81 20.52 10.99
CA ALA A 194 -3.70 19.79 12.27
C ALA A 194 -3.24 18.34 12.06
N PHE A 195 -3.77 17.62 11.07
CA PHE A 195 -3.31 16.28 10.71
C PHE A 195 -1.84 16.27 10.27
N ARG A 196 -1.43 17.24 9.45
CA ARG A 196 -0.05 17.42 9.02
C ARG A 196 0.89 17.59 10.22
N GLN A 197 0.52 18.44 11.16
CA GLN A 197 1.31 18.70 12.37
C GLN A 197 1.45 17.45 13.26
N VAL A 198 0.40 16.64 13.41
CA VAL A 198 0.47 15.38 14.16
C VAL A 198 1.50 14.43 13.51
N VAL A 199 1.46 14.25 12.19
CA VAL A 199 2.40 13.38 11.46
C VAL A 199 3.82 13.93 11.56
N GLN A 200 4.01 15.23 11.39
CA GLN A 200 5.31 15.88 11.54
C GLN A 200 5.86 15.74 12.95
N TYR A 201 5.04 15.91 13.97
CA TYR A 201 5.44 15.72 15.36
C TYR A 201 5.84 14.28 15.66
N ALA A 202 5.09 13.31 15.12
CA ALA A 202 5.36 11.89 15.33
C ALA A 202 6.63 11.40 14.63
N LYS A 203 6.90 11.89 13.42
CA LYS A 203 8.00 11.41 12.55
C LYS A 203 9.16 12.39 12.40
N GLY A 204 8.90 13.69 12.38
CA GLY A 204 9.92 14.72 12.16
C GLY A 204 11.14 14.57 13.05
N PRO A 205 11.02 14.49 14.39
CA PRO A 205 12.17 14.32 15.28
C PRO A 205 13.01 13.07 15.00
N LYS A 206 12.39 11.99 14.50
CA LYS A 206 13.10 10.77 14.12
C LYS A 206 13.89 10.95 12.83
N TYR A 207 13.48 11.88 11.97
CA TYR A 207 14.08 12.13 10.65
C TYR A 207 15.01 13.34 10.61
N GLU A 208 14.99 14.17 11.65
CA GLU A 208 15.78 15.41 11.73
C GLU A 208 17.29 15.19 11.55
N ASN A 209 17.79 14.08 12.11
CA ASN A 209 19.20 13.69 12.01
C ASN A 209 19.42 12.52 11.03
N LYS A 210 18.48 12.27 10.12
CA LYS A 210 18.57 11.24 9.10
C LYS A 210 18.96 11.82 7.76
N PRO A 211 19.49 11.01 6.81
CA PRO A 211 19.76 11.45 5.45
C PRO A 211 18.57 12.17 4.82
N GLU A 212 18.86 13.06 3.90
CA GLU A 212 17.87 13.91 3.22
C GLU A 212 16.70 13.12 2.64
N ILE A 213 16.96 11.92 2.13
CA ILE A 213 15.92 11.02 1.59
C ILE A 213 14.77 10.81 2.56
N LYS A 214 15.03 10.68 3.89
CA LYS A 214 13.97 10.52 4.88
C LYS A 214 13.13 11.76 5.10
N ARG A 215 13.74 12.90 4.95
CA ARG A 215 13.04 14.19 5.01
C ARG A 215 12.19 14.38 3.76
N THR A 216 12.75 14.08 2.59
CA THR A 216 12.04 14.08 1.30
C THR A 216 10.85 13.12 1.35
N ASP A 217 11.04 11.88 1.80
CA ASP A 217 9.95 10.91 2.01
C ASP A 217 8.80 11.48 2.85
N LEU A 218 9.12 12.18 3.95
CA LEU A 218 8.11 12.73 4.84
C LEU A 218 7.41 13.96 4.24
N TYR A 219 8.18 14.96 3.83
CA TYR A 219 7.64 16.29 3.53
C TYR A 219 7.08 16.40 2.12
N GLU A 220 7.66 15.69 1.15
CA GLU A 220 7.26 15.80 -0.25
C GLU A 220 6.30 14.68 -0.68
N TYR A 221 6.39 13.49 -0.07
CA TYR A 221 5.55 12.36 -0.40
C TYR A 221 4.50 12.06 0.66
N THR A 222 4.90 11.69 1.87
CA THR A 222 3.96 11.26 2.92
C THR A 222 2.90 12.31 3.23
N LEU A 223 3.27 13.59 3.27
CA LEU A 223 2.36 14.71 3.55
C LEU A 223 1.66 15.29 2.31
N ALA A 224 1.77 14.64 1.16
CA ALA A 224 1.06 15.01 -0.06
C ALA A 224 -0.36 14.42 -0.07
N PHE A 225 -1.26 14.96 0.73
CA PHE A 225 -2.63 14.47 0.88
C PHE A 225 -3.37 14.40 -0.46
N ASP A 226 -4.04 13.26 -0.70
CA ASP A 226 -4.91 13.02 -1.86
C ASP A 226 -4.22 13.26 -3.22
N SER A 227 -2.90 13.04 -3.28
CA SER A 227 -2.08 13.30 -4.48
C SER A 227 -2.05 12.13 -5.47
N ARG A 228 -2.62 10.99 -5.11
CA ARG A 228 -2.66 9.78 -5.93
C ARG A 228 -4.09 9.25 -6.04
N THR A 229 -4.42 8.76 -7.23
CA THR A 229 -5.73 8.14 -7.54
C THR A 229 -5.69 6.63 -7.53
N VAL A 230 -4.59 6.05 -7.10
CA VAL A 230 -4.34 4.61 -7.04
C VAL A 230 -5.19 3.95 -5.96
N VAL A 231 -5.80 2.80 -6.29
CA VAL A 231 -6.59 1.96 -5.37
C VAL A 231 -5.98 0.55 -5.32
N PRO A 232 -4.95 0.33 -4.49
CA PRO A 232 -4.32 -0.97 -4.39
C PRO A 232 -5.21 -1.97 -3.67
N LYS A 233 -5.66 -3.02 -4.37
CA LYS A 233 -6.44 -4.15 -3.83
C LYS A 233 -5.60 -5.42 -3.89
N LEU A 234 -5.69 -6.23 -2.84
CA LEU A 234 -5.01 -7.52 -2.76
C LEU A 234 -5.84 -8.63 -3.44
N GLU A 235 -5.20 -9.37 -4.34
CA GLU A 235 -5.72 -10.61 -4.92
C GLU A 235 -4.67 -11.71 -4.70
N GLY A 236 -5.00 -12.69 -3.88
CA GLY A 236 -4.02 -13.67 -3.40
C GLY A 236 -2.90 -13.02 -2.58
N GLN A 237 -1.71 -12.90 -3.14
CA GLN A 237 -0.57 -12.19 -2.55
C GLN A 237 -0.12 -10.96 -3.37
N ARG A 238 -0.91 -10.56 -4.37
CA ARG A 238 -0.57 -9.46 -5.27
C ARG A 238 -1.51 -8.29 -5.07
N LEU A 239 -0.95 -7.11 -4.88
CA LEU A 239 -1.70 -5.86 -4.97
C LEU A 239 -1.76 -5.45 -6.43
N TYR A 240 -2.94 -5.06 -6.88
CA TYR A 240 -3.21 -4.44 -8.17
C TYR A 240 -3.80 -3.06 -7.98
N ASP A 241 -3.48 -2.13 -8.86
CA ASP A 241 -4.22 -0.86 -8.93
C ASP A 241 -5.51 -1.06 -9.73
N ILE A 242 -6.62 -1.19 -9.02
CA ILE A 242 -7.92 -1.41 -9.66
C ILE A 242 -8.53 -0.13 -10.25
N ALA A 243 -8.07 1.07 -9.86
CA ALA A 243 -8.52 2.33 -10.47
C ALA A 243 -8.05 2.45 -11.93
N SER A 244 -6.90 1.89 -12.30
CA SER A 244 -6.38 1.90 -13.66
C SER A 244 -7.17 0.96 -14.58
N THR A 245 -7.68 -0.17 -14.04
CA THR A 245 -8.48 -1.14 -14.82
C THR A 245 -9.89 -0.65 -15.12
N GLU A 246 -10.48 0.18 -14.28
CA GLU A 246 -11.80 0.79 -14.53
C GLU A 246 -11.74 1.83 -15.65
N ASN A 247 -10.62 2.53 -15.80
CA ASN A 247 -10.41 3.49 -16.88
C ASN A 247 -10.12 2.82 -18.24
N ASP A 248 -9.67 1.57 -18.25
CA ASP A 248 -9.34 0.81 -19.47
C ASP A 248 -10.53 0.03 -20.07
N ILE A 249 -11.68 -0.04 -19.39
CA ILE A 249 -12.91 -0.69 -19.92
C ILE A 249 -13.42 0.02 -21.19
N GLY A 250 -12.88 1.17 -21.54
CA GLY A 250 -13.14 1.90 -22.79
C GLY A 250 -12.13 1.66 -23.92
N ALA A 251 -11.02 0.98 -23.67
CA ALA A 251 -10.00 0.69 -24.67
C ALA A 251 -10.14 -0.77 -25.18
N PRO A 252 -10.03 -1.05 -26.51
CA PRO A 252 -10.10 -2.41 -27.01
C PRO A 252 -8.94 -3.23 -26.45
N ALA A 253 -9.27 -4.44 -25.98
CA ALA A 253 -8.32 -5.41 -25.45
C ALA A 253 -7.07 -5.48 -26.34
N ARG A 254 -5.90 -5.17 -25.80
CA ARG A 254 -4.64 -5.52 -26.44
C ARG A 254 -4.52 -7.04 -26.35
N ASP A 255 -4.57 -7.69 -27.50
CA ASP A 255 -4.29 -9.12 -27.66
C ASP A 255 -2.95 -9.44 -26.99
N LEU A 256 -3.00 -10.03 -25.80
CA LEU A 256 -1.87 -10.74 -25.23
C LEU A 256 -1.67 -12.01 -26.06
N ALA A 257 -0.92 -11.89 -27.15
CA ALA A 257 -0.40 -13.04 -27.87
C ALA A 257 0.53 -13.81 -26.93
N ILE A 258 0.05 -14.94 -26.45
CA ILE A 258 0.87 -15.97 -25.82
C ILE A 258 1.82 -16.43 -26.92
N ALA A 259 3.08 -16.10 -26.82
CA ALA A 259 4.13 -16.70 -27.64
C ALA A 259 4.35 -18.10 -27.06
N ASP A 260 3.74 -19.09 -27.73
CA ASP A 260 4.13 -20.49 -27.58
C ASP A 260 5.54 -20.64 -28.15
N ASP A 261 6.53 -20.82 -27.29
CA ASP A 261 7.85 -21.32 -27.68
C ASP A 261 7.68 -22.80 -28.08
N GLU A 262 7.44 -23.04 -29.34
CA GLU A 262 7.60 -24.37 -29.91
C GLU A 262 9.09 -24.69 -30.02
N ASP A 263 9.50 -25.71 -29.27
CA ASP A 263 10.72 -26.49 -29.45
C ASP A 263 10.90 -26.94 -30.91
N ASP A 264 11.88 -26.42 -31.59
CA ASP A 264 12.41 -27.03 -32.79
C ASP A 264 13.67 -27.87 -32.48
N ALA A 265 13.40 -29.10 -32.03
CA ALA A 265 14.37 -30.16 -32.08
C ALA A 265 14.27 -30.82 -33.47
N ASP A 266 15.13 -30.45 -34.37
CA ASP A 266 15.38 -31.32 -35.50
C ASP A 266 16.88 -31.51 -35.79
N GLY A 267 17.27 -32.78 -35.64
CA GLY A 267 18.61 -33.26 -35.81
C GLY A 267 19.00 -33.27 -37.27
N LYS A 268 20.27 -33.12 -37.52
CA LYS A 268 20.99 -33.76 -38.62
C LYS A 268 22.38 -34.19 -38.20
N ALA A 269 22.50 -35.51 -38.02
CA ALA A 269 23.75 -36.19 -38.24
C ALA A 269 24.11 -36.07 -39.75
N ASP A 270 25.37 -35.78 -40.03
CA ASP A 270 26.14 -36.53 -41.07
C ASP A 270 27.62 -36.10 -41.07
N THR A 271 28.42 -37.11 -40.81
CA THR A 271 29.64 -37.58 -41.49
C THR A 271 30.69 -36.56 -42.02
N TYR A 272 31.83 -36.50 -41.37
CA TYR A 272 33.14 -37.06 -41.81
C TYR A 272 34.18 -36.89 -40.69
#